data_59bb697e3d1f5718ce545046d40ce8ef
#
_entry.id   59bb697e3d1f5718ce545046d40ce8ef
#
_cell.length_a   1.000
_cell.length_b   1.000
_cell.length_c   1.000
_cell.angle_alpha   90.00
_cell.angle_beta   90.00
_cell.angle_gamma   90.00
#
_symmetry.space_group_name_H-M   'P 1'
#
loop_
_entity.id
_entity.type
_entity.pdbx_description
1 polymer ?
#
loop_
_entity_poly.entity_id
_entity_poly.type
_entity_poly.pdbx_seq_one_letter_code
_entity_poly.pdbx_strand_id
1 'polypeptide(L)'
;LEVARACGVSGAAIHQRIQKLYSMGVVRGSITLIDPSSVGFDTCAYVGIFLNDSSKYDEVIAHLKEMPEVVECYITTGKYDMFVKLYAKNNDHLLHLIHDKFLTMGLGRTETLITFKEVFKRQIPVED
;
A
#
# COMPACT_ATOMS: atom_id res chain seq x y z
N LEU A 1 4.12 -25.84 -3.95
CA LEU A 1 3.38 -27.09 -3.75
C LEU A 1 1.95 -26.84 -3.26
N GLU A 2 1.76 -25.95 -2.31
CA GLU A 2 0.41 -25.64 -1.83
C GLU A 2 -0.47 -25.02 -2.91
N VAL A 3 0.08 -24.13 -3.72
CA VAL A 3 -0.64 -23.54 -4.85
C VAL A 3 -1.01 -24.60 -5.86
N ALA A 4 -0.09 -25.52 -6.17
CA ALA A 4 -0.35 -26.61 -7.10
C ALA A 4 -1.44 -27.55 -6.58
N ARG A 5 -1.44 -27.87 -5.30
CA ARG A 5 -2.49 -28.69 -4.67
C ARG A 5 -3.85 -28.01 -4.75
N ALA A 6 -3.91 -26.72 -4.43
CA ALA A 6 -5.16 -25.95 -4.46
C ALA A 6 -5.74 -25.88 -5.88
N CYS A 7 -4.88 -25.83 -6.90
CA CYS A 7 -5.29 -25.77 -8.31
C CYS A 7 -5.48 -27.14 -8.95
N GLY A 8 -5.10 -28.22 -8.26
CA GLY A 8 -5.20 -29.59 -8.81
C GLY A 8 -4.26 -29.89 -9.96
N VAL A 9 -3.13 -29.17 -10.06
CA VAL A 9 -2.11 -29.35 -11.09
C VAL A 9 -0.75 -29.66 -10.47
N SER A 10 0.21 -30.12 -11.29
CA SER A 10 1.56 -30.43 -10.81
C SER A 10 2.33 -29.16 -10.46
N GLY A 11 3.31 -29.28 -9.54
CA GLY A 11 4.18 -28.18 -9.18
C GLY A 11 5.02 -27.68 -10.38
N ALA A 12 5.43 -28.59 -11.27
CA ALA A 12 6.16 -28.22 -12.48
C ALA A 12 5.32 -27.36 -13.43
N ALA A 13 4.04 -27.71 -13.60
CA ALA A 13 3.14 -26.93 -14.46
C ALA A 13 2.91 -25.52 -13.92
N ILE A 14 2.74 -25.37 -12.60
CA ILE A 14 2.60 -24.07 -11.96
C ILE A 14 3.88 -23.26 -12.12
N HIS A 15 5.04 -23.86 -11.92
CA HIS A 15 6.33 -23.17 -12.05
C HIS A 15 6.54 -22.64 -13.47
N GLN A 16 6.28 -23.45 -14.49
CA GLN A 16 6.39 -23.05 -15.90
C GLN A 16 5.45 -21.91 -16.24
N ARG A 17 4.23 -21.96 -15.74
CA ARG A 17 3.23 -20.91 -15.95
C ARG A 17 3.66 -19.58 -15.32
N ILE A 18 4.18 -19.61 -14.10
CA ILE A 18 4.67 -18.41 -13.41
C ILE A 18 5.85 -17.82 -14.17
N GLN A 19 6.80 -18.64 -14.63
CA GLN A 19 7.94 -18.17 -15.41
C GLN A 19 7.51 -17.52 -16.72
N LYS A 20 6.53 -18.08 -17.39
CA LYS A 20 5.99 -17.49 -18.62
C LYS A 20 5.40 -16.11 -18.32
N LEU A 21 4.64 -15.97 -17.24
CA LEU A 21 4.04 -14.69 -16.84
C LEU A 21 5.10 -13.65 -16.47
N TYR A 22 6.21 -14.07 -15.84
CA TYR A 22 7.36 -13.19 -15.61
C TYR A 22 7.96 -12.68 -16.91
N SER A 23 8.20 -13.59 -17.87
CA SER A 23 8.79 -13.21 -19.15
C SER A 23 7.91 -12.27 -19.95
N MET A 24 6.60 -12.33 -19.78
CA MET A 24 5.61 -11.43 -20.40
C MET A 24 5.40 -10.12 -19.63
N GLY A 25 6.05 -9.95 -18.49
CA GLY A 25 5.85 -8.78 -17.63
C GLY A 25 4.56 -8.79 -16.81
N VAL A 26 3.82 -9.90 -16.84
CA VAL A 26 2.56 -10.02 -16.09
C VAL A 26 2.81 -10.21 -14.60
N VAL A 27 3.78 -11.07 -14.23
CA VAL A 27 4.21 -11.25 -12.86
C VAL A 27 5.43 -10.36 -12.64
N ARG A 28 5.31 -9.39 -11.73
CA ARG A 28 6.35 -8.39 -11.47
C ARG A 28 7.29 -8.81 -10.34
N GLY A 29 6.86 -9.73 -9.51
CA GLY A 29 7.64 -10.19 -8.38
C GLY A 29 6.79 -11.01 -7.43
N SER A 30 7.41 -11.45 -6.35
CA SER A 30 6.71 -12.11 -5.26
C SER A 30 7.20 -11.54 -3.94
N ILE A 31 6.31 -11.50 -2.96
CA ILE A 31 6.61 -11.01 -1.61
C ILE A 31 6.04 -12.00 -0.59
N THR A 32 6.65 -12.02 0.58
CA THR A 32 6.07 -12.70 1.74
C THR A 32 5.01 -11.80 2.33
N LEU A 33 3.80 -12.30 2.49
CA LEU A 33 2.72 -11.56 3.11
C LEU A 33 2.89 -11.58 4.62
N ILE A 34 2.80 -10.40 5.23
CA ILE A 34 2.90 -10.21 6.67
C ILE A 34 1.56 -9.69 7.16
N ASP A 35 1.03 -10.29 8.22
CA ASP A 35 -0.15 -9.76 8.91
C ASP A 35 0.31 -8.58 9.79
N PRO A 36 -0.12 -7.35 9.49
CA PRO A 36 0.36 -6.17 10.22
C PRO A 36 0.11 -6.24 11.72
N SER A 37 -1.05 -6.71 12.16
CA SER A 37 -1.37 -6.77 13.59
C SER A 37 -0.50 -7.77 14.34
N SER A 38 -0.05 -8.85 13.68
CA SER A 38 0.86 -9.83 14.27
C SER A 38 2.24 -9.26 14.58
N VAL A 39 2.62 -8.15 13.97
CA VAL A 39 3.89 -7.45 14.22
C VAL A 39 3.66 -6.08 14.87
N GLY A 40 2.51 -5.87 15.47
CA GLY A 40 2.21 -4.71 16.31
C GLY A 40 1.63 -3.50 15.60
N PHE A 41 1.20 -3.62 14.35
CA PHE A 41 0.56 -2.53 13.59
C PHE A 41 -0.94 -2.77 13.51
N ASP A 42 -1.68 -2.28 14.52
CA ASP A 42 -3.11 -2.56 14.67
C ASP A 42 -4.03 -1.57 13.97
N THR A 43 -3.49 -0.43 13.52
CA THR A 43 -4.29 0.62 12.90
C THR A 43 -3.89 0.79 11.44
N CYS A 44 -4.86 0.66 10.54
CA CYS A 44 -4.68 0.97 9.13
C CYS A 44 -5.46 2.24 8.82
N ALA A 45 -4.82 3.19 8.14
CA ALA A 45 -5.45 4.45 7.77
C ALA A 45 -5.14 4.81 6.32
N TYR A 46 -6.10 5.50 5.71
CA TYR A 46 -5.90 6.16 4.43
C TYR A 46 -5.88 7.66 4.68
N VAL A 47 -4.96 8.35 4.02
CA VAL A 47 -4.82 9.80 4.17
C VAL A 47 -4.94 10.46 2.80
N GLY A 48 -5.95 11.28 2.64
CA GLY A 48 -6.09 12.15 1.50
C GLY A 48 -5.29 13.43 1.73
N ILE A 49 -4.42 13.77 0.79
CA ILE A 49 -3.51 14.90 0.90
C ILE A 49 -3.90 15.99 -0.09
N PHE A 50 -4.02 17.22 0.41
CA PHE A 50 -4.22 18.41 -0.40
C PHE A 50 -2.91 19.19 -0.45
N LEU A 51 -2.43 19.51 -1.64
CA LEU A 51 -1.23 20.31 -1.82
C LEU A 51 -1.60 21.76 -2.07
N ASN A 52 -0.94 22.70 -1.39
CA ASN A 52 -1.10 24.13 -1.67
C ASN A 52 -0.46 24.52 -3.01
N ASP A 53 0.58 23.78 -3.39
CA ASP A 53 1.38 24.06 -4.57
C ASP A 53 1.70 22.74 -5.28
N SER A 54 1.19 22.59 -6.49
CA SER A 54 1.37 21.37 -7.29
C SER A 54 2.83 21.10 -7.66
N SER A 55 3.71 22.11 -7.59
CA SER A 55 5.14 21.90 -7.86
C SER A 55 5.84 21.11 -6.75
N LYS A 56 5.17 20.85 -5.63
CA LYS A 56 5.75 20.15 -4.47
C LYS A 56 5.53 18.65 -4.46
N TYR A 57 4.94 18.07 -5.51
CA TYR A 57 4.72 16.61 -5.57
C TYR A 57 5.98 15.81 -5.27
N ASP A 58 7.08 16.12 -5.96
CA ASP A 58 8.32 15.35 -5.82
C ASP A 58 8.91 15.44 -4.42
N GLU A 59 8.84 16.61 -3.80
CA GLU A 59 9.32 16.84 -2.44
C GLU A 59 8.49 16.04 -1.44
N VAL A 60 7.17 16.08 -1.56
CA VAL A 60 6.26 15.32 -0.68
C VAL A 60 6.45 13.82 -0.86
N ILE A 61 6.58 13.35 -2.09
CA ILE A 61 6.83 11.93 -2.38
C ILE A 61 8.14 11.48 -1.73
N ALA A 62 9.20 12.29 -1.80
CA ALA A 62 10.47 11.96 -1.16
C ALA A 62 10.32 11.80 0.36
N HIS A 63 9.58 12.69 1.02
CA HIS A 63 9.30 12.59 2.44
C HIS A 63 8.49 11.33 2.78
N LEU A 64 7.46 11.03 1.98
CA LEU A 64 6.63 9.84 2.20
C LEU A 64 7.43 8.54 2.06
N LYS A 65 8.37 8.49 1.12
CA LYS A 65 9.24 7.32 0.94
C LYS A 65 10.14 7.06 2.14
N GLU A 66 10.47 8.08 2.91
CA GLU A 66 11.28 7.93 4.12
C GLU A 66 10.49 7.42 5.32
N MET A 67 9.15 7.39 5.22
CA MET A 67 8.28 6.89 6.28
C MET A 67 7.94 5.42 6.02
N PRO A 68 8.51 4.49 6.81
CA PRO A 68 8.23 3.05 6.59
C PRO A 68 6.78 2.68 6.87
N GLU A 69 6.05 3.49 7.63
CA GLU A 69 4.63 3.28 7.89
C GLU A 69 3.76 3.48 6.65
N VAL A 70 4.23 4.26 5.68
CA VAL A 70 3.50 4.50 4.43
C VAL A 70 3.80 3.37 3.46
N VAL A 71 2.78 2.57 3.16
CA VAL A 71 2.93 1.36 2.34
C VAL A 71 2.44 1.52 0.90
N GLU A 72 1.57 2.50 0.64
CA GLU A 72 1.08 2.80 -0.70
C GLU A 72 0.93 4.31 -0.85
N CYS A 73 1.21 4.82 -2.04
CA CYS A 73 1.07 6.22 -2.35
C CYS A 73 0.62 6.38 -3.80
N TYR A 74 -0.43 7.16 -4.02
CA TYR A 74 -1.02 7.39 -5.33
C TYR A 74 -1.21 8.87 -5.56
N ILE A 75 -1.02 9.31 -6.80
CA ILE A 75 -1.50 10.60 -7.28
C ILE A 75 -2.87 10.33 -7.89
N THR A 76 -3.90 11.06 -7.44
CA THR A 76 -5.28 10.76 -7.83
C THR A 76 -5.95 11.95 -8.50
N THR A 77 -7.03 11.66 -9.22
CA THR A 77 -7.99 12.67 -9.65
C THR A 77 -9.03 12.86 -8.55
N GLY A 78 -9.81 13.92 -8.63
CA GLY A 78 -10.91 14.18 -7.71
C GLY A 78 -10.49 15.08 -6.56
N LYS A 79 -11.05 14.79 -5.38
CA LYS A 79 -10.94 15.68 -4.22
C LYS A 79 -9.51 15.86 -3.71
N TYR A 80 -8.74 14.78 -3.66
CA TYR A 80 -7.37 14.80 -3.13
C TYR A 80 -6.35 14.91 -4.25
N ASP A 81 -5.21 15.53 -3.96
CA ASP A 81 -4.07 15.51 -4.87
C ASP A 81 -3.31 14.19 -4.78
N MET A 82 -3.19 13.66 -3.58
CA MET A 82 -2.54 12.38 -3.33
C MET A 82 -3.35 11.57 -2.33
N PHE A 83 -3.19 10.26 -2.39
CA PHE A 83 -3.86 9.35 -1.49
C PHE A 83 -2.87 8.28 -1.04
N VAL A 84 -2.70 8.13 0.27
CA VAL A 84 -1.73 7.19 0.82
C VAL A 84 -2.41 6.22 1.78
N LYS A 85 -1.83 5.02 1.87
CA LYS A 85 -2.19 4.03 2.87
C LYS A 85 -1.04 3.88 3.83
N LEU A 86 -1.35 3.88 5.12
CA LEU A 86 -0.32 3.68 6.14
C LEU A 86 -0.80 2.74 7.24
N TYR A 87 0.16 2.17 7.94
CA TYR A 87 -0.08 1.39 9.15
C TYR A 87 0.56 2.09 10.33
N ALA A 88 -0.17 2.17 11.43
CA ALA A 88 0.31 2.69 12.70
C ALA A 88 0.13 1.62 13.78
N LYS A 89 0.92 1.70 14.84
CA LYS A 89 0.86 0.73 15.93
C LYS A 89 -0.46 0.85 16.71
N ASN A 90 -0.93 2.07 16.88
CA ASN A 90 -2.15 2.41 17.60
C ASN A 90 -2.59 3.83 17.20
N ASN A 91 -3.66 4.31 17.81
CA ASN A 91 -4.17 5.65 17.51
C ASN A 91 -3.21 6.76 17.94
N ASP A 92 -2.47 6.59 19.03
CA ASP A 92 -1.48 7.59 19.46
C ASP A 92 -0.34 7.69 18.43
N HIS A 93 0.13 6.57 17.92
CA HIS A 93 1.14 6.54 16.86
C HIS A 93 0.62 7.21 15.59
N LEU A 94 -0.64 6.94 15.21
CA LEU A 94 -1.26 7.58 14.06
C LEU A 94 -1.31 9.09 14.23
N LEU A 95 -1.73 9.56 15.40
CA LEU A 95 -1.78 10.97 15.70
C LEU A 95 -0.41 11.63 15.58
N HIS A 96 0.64 10.96 16.10
CA HIS A 96 2.02 11.42 15.96
C HIS A 96 2.44 11.53 14.50
N LEU A 97 2.13 10.53 13.67
CA LEU A 97 2.45 10.58 12.24
C LEU A 97 1.78 11.76 11.55
N ILE A 98 0.49 11.98 11.81
CA ILE A 98 -0.25 13.07 11.20
C ILE A 98 0.28 14.44 11.68
N HIS A 99 0.47 14.64 12.98
CA HIS A 99 0.89 15.92 13.51
C HIS A 99 2.36 16.23 13.29
N ASP A 100 3.25 15.25 13.49
CA ASP A 100 4.68 15.51 13.48
C ASP A 100 5.35 15.25 12.13
N LYS A 101 4.78 14.37 11.31
CA LYS A 101 5.37 14.01 10.01
C LYS A 101 4.65 14.70 8.86
N PHE A 102 3.33 14.52 8.75
CA PHE A 102 2.59 15.08 7.63
C PHE A 102 2.55 16.61 7.67
N LEU A 103 2.32 17.22 8.84
CA LEU A 103 2.24 18.67 8.93
C LEU A 103 3.55 19.37 8.63
N THR A 104 4.69 18.70 8.84
CA THR A 104 6.01 19.28 8.54
C THR A 104 6.35 19.27 7.04
N MET A 105 5.55 18.60 6.22
CA MET A 105 5.78 18.53 4.77
C MET A 105 5.27 19.76 4.00
N GLY A 106 4.66 20.73 4.68
CA GLY A 106 4.09 21.91 4.02
C GLY A 106 2.85 21.62 3.19
N LEU A 107 2.05 20.66 3.63
CA LEU A 107 0.82 20.29 2.96
C LEU A 107 -0.28 21.33 3.17
N GLY A 108 -1.23 21.40 2.23
CA GLY A 108 -2.41 22.24 2.37
C GLY A 108 -3.29 21.77 3.52
N ARG A 109 -3.68 20.53 3.51
CA ARG A 109 -4.37 19.84 4.60
C ARG A 109 -4.39 18.35 4.31
N THR A 110 -4.83 17.58 5.31
CA THR A 110 -5.02 16.13 5.17
C THR A 110 -6.38 15.74 5.71
N GLU A 111 -6.93 14.66 5.17
CA GLU A 111 -8.10 13.99 5.71
C GLU A 111 -7.74 12.53 5.96
N THR A 112 -7.93 12.06 7.18
CA THR A 112 -7.56 10.70 7.58
C THR A 112 -8.81 9.84 7.76
N LEU A 113 -8.78 8.67 7.11
CA LEU A 113 -9.82 7.66 7.21
C LEU A 113 -9.22 6.44 7.90
N ILE A 114 -9.73 6.09 9.07
CA ILE A 114 -9.28 4.88 9.78
C ILE A 114 -10.17 3.73 9.32
N THR A 115 -9.56 2.62 8.89
CA THR A 115 -10.34 1.44 8.53
C THR A 115 -10.74 0.67 9.77
N PHE A 116 -11.99 0.30 9.87
CA PHE A 116 -12.45 -0.58 10.97
C PHE A 116 -12.11 -2.04 10.69
N LYS A 117 -12.25 -2.45 9.43
CA LYS A 117 -12.08 -3.85 9.06
C LYS A 117 -11.75 -3.98 7.59
N GLU A 118 -10.75 -4.78 7.27
CA GLU A 118 -10.53 -5.21 5.91
C GLU A 118 -11.52 -6.33 5.59
N VAL A 119 -12.39 -6.10 4.63
CA VAL A 119 -13.39 -7.10 4.24
C VAL A 119 -12.74 -8.18 3.38
N PHE A 120 -12.04 -7.78 2.33
CA PHE A 120 -11.20 -8.69 1.56
C PHE A 120 -10.18 -7.88 0.75
N LYS A 121 -9.12 -8.55 0.36
CA LYS A 121 -8.09 -8.02 -0.54
C LYS A 121 -7.58 -9.17 -1.40
N ARG A 122 -7.43 -8.92 -2.68
CA ARG A 122 -6.92 -9.93 -3.62
C ARG A 122 -6.28 -9.26 -4.82
N GLN A 123 -5.49 -10.02 -5.55
CA GLN A 123 -4.93 -9.55 -6.80
C GLN A 123 -5.99 -9.47 -7.89
N ILE A 124 -5.72 -8.70 -8.93
CA ILE A 124 -6.57 -8.70 -10.12
C ILE A 124 -6.55 -10.10 -10.75
N PRO A 125 -7.63 -10.53 -11.40
CA PRO A 125 -7.61 -11.82 -12.09
C PRO A 125 -6.70 -11.77 -13.30
N VAL A 126 -6.01 -12.88 -13.54
CA VAL A 126 -5.21 -13.09 -14.75
C VAL A 126 -5.93 -14.13 -15.59
N GLU A 127 -6.38 -13.73 -16.77
CA GLU A 127 -7.03 -14.65 -17.72
C GLU A 127 -6.00 -15.20 -18.69
N ASP A 128 -6.19 -16.48 -19.06
CA ASP A 128 -5.31 -17.18 -20.00
C ASP A 128 -5.66 -16.87 -21.46
#